data_a7686a1f7cf1bcdbd690a7615cc9ed1e
#
_entry.id   a7686a1f7cf1bcdbd690a7615cc9ed1e
#
_cell.length_a   1.000
_cell.length_b   1.000
_cell.length_c   1.000
_cell.angle_alpha   90.00
_cell.angle_beta   90.00
_cell.angle_gamma   90.00
#
_symmetry.space_group_name_H-M   'P 1'
#
loop_
_entity.id
_entity.type
_entity.pdbx_description
1 polymer ?
#
loop_
_entity_poly.entity_id
_entity_poly.type
_entity_poly.pdbx_seq_one_letter_code
_entity_poly.pdbx_strand_id
1 'polypeptide(L)'
;MIQIFTPADVKRIAHLQPEGWENIIPFFEFYSTSGFCHAIKIEDNDHIGAVGSLILMGHTAWFAHIIVAPRMQRKGLGSLITRELISFAEKNGCKTQLLIATAMGLPLYEQFGFRRSCDYLYYQQHAPGEVSPSPRIRPLATDDARRLLGLDHRATGEDRSALILPHLTNGWVYVSSDRTSLRGYFLPGLG
;
A
#
# COMPACT_ATOMS: atom_id res chain seq x y z
N MET A 1 -19.38 13.81 7.58
CA MET A 1 -18.39 13.84 8.68
C MET A 1 -17.37 12.75 8.46
N ILE A 2 -16.07 12.97 8.79
CA ILE A 2 -15.03 11.94 8.70
C ILE A 2 -15.26 10.94 9.84
N GLN A 3 -15.16 9.65 9.53
CA GLN A 3 -15.32 8.54 10.45
C GLN A 3 -14.26 7.47 10.19
N ILE A 4 -13.97 6.65 11.18
CA ILE A 4 -13.14 5.45 11.01
C ILE A 4 -13.86 4.47 10.07
N PHE A 5 -13.12 3.94 9.12
CA PHE A 5 -13.59 2.85 8.27
C PHE A 5 -13.44 1.53 9.01
N THR A 6 -14.49 0.73 9.02
CA THR A 6 -14.57 -0.54 9.77
C THR A 6 -14.81 -1.73 8.81
N PRO A 7 -14.58 -2.98 9.25
CA PRO A 7 -14.90 -4.17 8.44
C PRO A 7 -16.37 -4.23 7.96
N ALA A 8 -17.30 -3.63 8.71
CA ALA A 8 -18.71 -3.57 8.31
C ALA A 8 -18.94 -2.67 7.08
N ASP A 9 -18.02 -1.76 6.79
CA ASP A 9 -18.12 -0.83 5.66
C ASP A 9 -17.64 -1.43 4.34
N VAL A 10 -16.86 -2.52 4.38
CA VAL A 10 -16.17 -3.07 3.21
C VAL A 10 -17.12 -3.34 2.03
N LYS A 11 -18.24 -4.00 2.28
CA LYS A 11 -19.22 -4.28 1.20
C LYS A 11 -19.94 -3.04 0.69
N ARG A 12 -19.94 -1.96 1.48
CA ARG A 12 -20.65 -0.71 1.17
C ARG A 12 -19.87 0.20 0.22
N ILE A 13 -18.60 -0.09 -0.07
CA ILE A 13 -17.76 0.72 -0.96
C ILE A 13 -17.61 0.18 -2.38
N ALA A 14 -18.31 -0.90 -2.75
CA ALA A 14 -18.22 -1.48 -4.10
C ALA A 14 -18.50 -0.46 -5.22
N HIS A 15 -19.39 0.51 -4.95
CA HIS A 15 -19.72 1.60 -5.89
C HIS A 15 -18.61 2.64 -6.05
N LEU A 16 -17.57 2.61 -5.21
CA LEU A 16 -16.39 3.48 -5.30
C LEU A 16 -15.30 2.91 -6.20
N GLN A 17 -15.46 1.68 -6.72
CA GLN A 17 -14.48 1.02 -7.57
C GLN A 17 -14.08 1.91 -8.76
N PRO A 18 -12.82 2.38 -8.86
CA PRO A 18 -12.39 3.13 -10.01
C PRO A 18 -12.24 2.23 -11.23
N GLU A 19 -12.55 2.76 -12.40
CA GLU A 19 -12.34 2.04 -13.64
C GLU A 19 -10.84 1.76 -13.88
N GLY A 20 -10.52 0.55 -14.30
CA GLY A 20 -9.16 0.11 -14.59
C GLY A 20 -8.29 -0.20 -13.35
N TRP A 21 -8.82 -0.05 -12.14
CA TRP A 21 -8.11 -0.45 -10.93
C TRP A 21 -8.43 -1.90 -10.55
N GLU A 22 -7.51 -2.51 -9.81
CA GLU A 22 -7.79 -3.79 -9.14
C GLU A 22 -8.96 -3.63 -8.17
N ASN A 23 -9.61 -4.77 -7.85
CA ASN A 23 -10.72 -4.78 -6.90
C ASN A 23 -10.29 -4.20 -5.55
N ILE A 24 -10.94 -3.09 -5.15
CA ILE A 24 -10.58 -2.38 -3.91
C ILE A 24 -11.03 -3.11 -2.64
N ILE A 25 -11.96 -4.04 -2.72
CA ILE A 25 -12.56 -4.72 -1.55
C ILE A 25 -11.49 -5.44 -0.71
N PRO A 26 -10.61 -6.30 -1.27
CA PRO A 26 -9.57 -6.98 -0.49
C PRO A 26 -8.62 -6.00 0.23
N PHE A 27 -8.30 -4.87 -0.41
CA PHE A 27 -7.44 -3.85 0.20
C PHE A 27 -8.11 -3.21 1.42
N PHE A 28 -9.39 -2.86 1.32
CA PHE A 28 -10.11 -2.26 2.45
C PHE A 28 -10.43 -3.28 3.54
N GLU A 29 -10.59 -4.57 3.24
CA GLU A 29 -10.60 -5.65 4.23
C GLU A 29 -9.28 -5.64 5.01
N PHE A 30 -8.16 -5.64 4.32
CA PHE A 30 -6.83 -5.57 4.92
C PHE A 30 -6.64 -4.30 5.76
N TYR A 31 -6.98 -3.10 5.23
CA TYR A 31 -6.81 -1.85 5.97
C TYR A 31 -7.66 -1.76 7.22
N SER A 32 -8.87 -2.33 7.20
CA SER A 32 -9.80 -2.26 8.34
C SER A 32 -9.50 -3.28 9.44
N THR A 33 -8.65 -4.28 9.17
CA THR A 33 -8.31 -5.35 10.12
C THR A 33 -6.87 -5.31 10.59
N SER A 34 -5.97 -4.62 9.88
CA SER A 34 -4.55 -4.55 10.21
C SER A 34 -4.24 -3.44 11.22
N GLY A 35 -3.60 -3.77 12.34
CA GLY A 35 -3.30 -2.82 13.41
C GLY A 35 -2.29 -1.71 13.06
N PHE A 36 -1.59 -1.84 11.93
CA PHE A 36 -0.66 -0.83 11.40
C PHE A 36 -1.26 -0.03 10.22
N CYS A 37 -2.56 -0.20 9.96
CA CYS A 37 -3.31 0.58 8.99
C CYS A 37 -4.32 1.51 9.66
N HIS A 38 -4.62 2.63 9.01
CA HIS A 38 -5.63 3.57 9.43
C HIS A 38 -6.49 3.93 8.21
N ALA A 39 -7.72 3.43 8.18
CA ALA A 39 -8.66 3.70 7.11
C ALA A 39 -9.79 4.61 7.61
N ILE A 40 -10.17 5.56 6.79
CA ILE A 40 -11.24 6.53 7.08
C ILE A 40 -12.23 6.64 5.93
N LYS A 41 -13.43 7.09 6.25
CA LYS A 41 -14.51 7.35 5.29
C LYS A 41 -15.17 8.71 5.54
N ILE A 42 -15.78 9.25 4.50
CA ILE A 42 -16.77 10.32 4.60
C ILE A 42 -18.11 9.73 4.19
N GLU A 43 -19.05 9.81 5.10
CA GLU A 43 -20.40 9.27 4.94
C GLU A 43 -21.44 10.35 5.12
N ASP A 44 -22.46 10.34 4.28
CA ASP A 44 -23.65 11.17 4.34
C ASP A 44 -24.89 10.35 4.00
N ASN A 45 -25.92 10.37 4.89
CA ASN A 45 -27.17 9.63 4.74
C ASN A 45 -26.98 8.15 4.37
N ASP A 46 -26.15 7.44 5.14
CA ASP A 46 -25.79 6.03 4.93
C ASP A 46 -25.06 5.74 3.60
N HIS A 47 -24.59 6.77 2.90
CA HIS A 47 -23.83 6.62 1.66
C HIS A 47 -22.38 7.04 1.87
N ILE A 48 -21.43 6.12 1.61
CA ILE A 48 -20.00 6.41 1.69
C ILE A 48 -19.59 7.12 0.40
N GLY A 49 -19.25 8.41 0.52
CA GLY A 49 -18.89 9.25 -0.62
C GLY A 49 -17.40 9.36 -0.90
N ALA A 50 -16.57 9.06 0.11
CA ALA A 50 -15.12 9.05 -0.02
C ALA A 50 -14.49 8.12 1.01
N VAL A 51 -13.34 7.56 0.64
CA VAL A 51 -12.50 6.73 1.51
C VAL A 51 -11.04 7.07 1.31
N GLY A 52 -10.20 6.69 2.27
CA GLY A 52 -8.75 6.76 2.17
C GLY A 52 -8.10 6.01 3.30
N SER A 53 -6.85 5.60 3.10
CA SER A 53 -6.11 4.83 4.10
C SER A 53 -4.64 5.21 4.19
N LEU A 54 -4.05 4.87 5.33
CA LEU A 54 -2.62 4.89 5.61
C LEU A 54 -2.15 3.50 5.98
N ILE A 55 -0.94 3.18 5.56
CA ILE A 55 -0.16 2.04 6.04
C ILE A 55 1.05 2.62 6.78
N LEU A 56 1.18 2.33 8.07
CA LEU A 56 2.25 2.84 8.91
C LEU A 56 3.40 1.82 8.96
N MET A 57 4.59 2.24 8.55
CA MET A 57 5.80 1.41 8.49
C MET A 57 6.94 2.10 9.25
N GLY A 58 6.91 1.98 10.59
CA GLY A 58 7.84 2.69 11.46
C GLY A 58 7.61 4.21 11.40
N HIS A 59 8.59 4.95 10.88
CA HIS A 59 8.49 6.41 10.72
C HIS A 59 7.99 6.84 9.33
N THR A 60 7.55 5.90 8.50
CA THR A 60 7.00 6.17 7.17
C THR A 60 5.51 5.87 7.15
N ALA A 61 4.73 6.73 6.51
CA ALA A 61 3.32 6.53 6.23
C ALA A 61 3.09 6.47 4.72
N TRP A 62 2.50 5.39 4.24
CA TRP A 62 2.05 5.22 2.86
C TRP A 62 0.56 5.53 2.75
N PHE A 63 0.22 6.52 1.95
CA PHE A 63 -1.17 6.86 1.60
C PHE A 63 -1.66 5.91 0.52
N ALA A 64 -2.79 5.27 0.76
CA ALA A 64 -3.34 4.27 -0.13
C ALA A 64 -4.84 4.51 -0.38
N HIS A 65 -5.27 4.26 -1.62
CA HIS A 65 -6.67 4.20 -2.03
C HIS A 65 -7.52 5.40 -1.58
N ILE A 66 -7.02 6.64 -1.82
CA ILE A 66 -7.87 7.83 -1.65
C ILE A 66 -8.83 7.90 -2.84
N ILE A 67 -10.09 7.60 -2.58
CA ILE A 67 -11.12 7.48 -3.61
C ILE A 67 -12.33 8.33 -3.23
N VAL A 68 -12.83 9.10 -4.19
CA VAL A 68 -14.05 9.89 -4.05
C VAL A 68 -15.05 9.46 -5.12
N ALA A 69 -16.28 9.18 -4.72
CA ALA A 69 -17.37 8.83 -5.63
C ALA A 69 -17.48 9.87 -6.77
N PRO A 70 -17.62 9.46 -8.04
CA PRO A 70 -17.63 10.37 -9.18
C PRO A 70 -18.59 11.57 -9.03
N ARG A 71 -19.80 11.34 -8.49
CA ARG A 71 -20.82 12.38 -8.26
C ARG A 71 -20.46 13.32 -7.11
N MET A 72 -19.47 13.00 -6.29
CA MET A 72 -19.04 13.77 -5.12
C MET A 72 -17.64 14.40 -5.31
N GLN A 73 -17.02 14.18 -6.44
CA GLN A 73 -15.74 14.81 -6.79
C GLN A 73 -15.87 16.34 -6.91
N ARG A 74 -14.74 17.03 -6.83
CA ARG A 74 -14.64 18.50 -6.88
C ARG A 74 -15.41 19.26 -5.80
N LYS A 75 -15.83 18.55 -4.71
CA LYS A 75 -16.47 19.12 -3.52
C LYS A 75 -15.52 19.19 -2.31
N GLY A 76 -14.22 19.02 -2.54
CA GLY A 76 -13.20 19.11 -1.50
C GLY A 76 -13.03 17.82 -0.65
N LEU A 77 -13.77 16.72 -0.92
CA LEU A 77 -13.72 15.51 -0.11
C LEU A 77 -12.35 14.83 -0.15
N GLY A 78 -11.69 14.79 -1.31
CA GLY A 78 -10.31 14.29 -1.42
C GLY A 78 -9.34 15.08 -0.55
N SER A 79 -9.46 16.41 -0.54
CA SER A 79 -8.64 17.28 0.32
C SER A 79 -8.92 17.04 1.81
N LEU A 80 -10.16 16.81 2.19
CA LEU A 80 -10.52 16.50 3.59
C LEU A 80 -9.91 15.19 4.03
N ILE A 81 -10.04 14.12 3.24
CA ILE A 81 -9.41 12.81 3.51
C ILE A 81 -7.90 12.97 3.61
N THR A 82 -7.25 13.59 2.62
CA THR A 82 -5.80 13.74 2.59
C THR A 82 -5.29 14.49 3.81
N ARG A 83 -5.93 15.59 4.19
CA ARG A 83 -5.56 16.39 5.38
C ARG A 83 -5.66 15.56 6.67
N GLU A 84 -6.73 14.81 6.84
CA GLU A 84 -6.92 13.98 8.04
C GLU A 84 -5.86 12.89 8.14
N LEU A 85 -5.56 12.23 7.02
CA LEU A 85 -4.50 11.20 6.96
C LEU A 85 -3.11 11.80 7.24
N ILE A 86 -2.79 12.99 6.72
CA ILE A 86 -1.54 13.70 7.04
C ILE A 86 -1.46 13.96 8.55
N SER A 87 -2.52 14.54 9.13
CA SER A 87 -2.58 14.82 10.56
C SER A 87 -2.41 13.56 11.40
N PHE A 88 -3.02 12.45 10.97
CA PHE A 88 -2.87 11.17 11.67
C PHE A 88 -1.42 10.63 11.56
N ALA A 89 -0.80 10.70 10.39
CA ALA A 89 0.60 10.28 10.20
C ALA A 89 1.55 11.09 11.10
N GLU A 90 1.39 12.42 11.15
CA GLU A 90 2.20 13.31 11.99
C GLU A 90 2.04 13.00 13.47
N LYS A 91 0.81 12.83 13.96
CA LYS A 91 0.52 12.44 15.35
C LYS A 91 1.13 11.10 15.75
N ASN A 92 1.32 10.19 14.78
CA ASN A 92 1.97 8.90 14.99
C ASN A 92 3.51 8.94 14.76
N GLY A 93 4.09 10.13 14.63
CA GLY A 93 5.55 10.31 14.54
C GLY A 93 6.15 9.94 13.19
N CYS A 94 5.33 9.83 12.14
CA CYS A 94 5.82 9.59 10.78
C CYS A 94 6.54 10.84 10.26
N LYS A 95 7.78 10.66 9.84
CA LYS A 95 8.65 11.72 9.29
C LYS A 95 8.64 11.73 7.78
N THR A 96 8.32 10.61 7.17
CA THR A 96 8.23 10.42 5.73
C THR A 96 6.80 10.03 5.36
N GLN A 97 6.25 10.70 4.37
CA GLN A 97 4.91 10.45 3.85
C GLN A 97 5.00 10.19 2.35
N LEU A 98 4.54 9.05 1.92
CA LEU A 98 4.68 8.55 0.54
C LEU A 98 3.32 8.19 -0.05
N LEU A 99 3.20 8.36 -1.35
CA LEU A 99 2.05 7.89 -2.12
C LEU A 99 2.42 7.66 -3.59
N ILE A 100 1.61 6.87 -4.27
CA ILE A 100 1.64 6.73 -5.72
C ILE A 100 0.43 7.50 -6.26
N ALA A 101 0.68 8.57 -7.01
CA ALA A 101 -0.36 9.42 -7.56
C ALA A 101 -0.72 9.02 -8.98
N THR A 102 -2.02 8.97 -9.29
CA THR A 102 -2.49 9.05 -10.68
C THR A 102 -2.32 10.48 -11.21
N ALA A 103 -2.30 10.64 -12.53
CA ALA A 103 -2.27 11.98 -13.15
C ALA A 103 -3.41 12.88 -12.65
N MET A 104 -4.58 12.32 -12.37
CA MET A 104 -5.74 13.06 -11.84
C MET A 104 -5.55 13.46 -10.37
N GLY A 105 -4.88 12.64 -9.57
CA GLY A 105 -4.66 12.88 -8.14
C GLY A 105 -3.47 13.80 -7.85
N LEU A 106 -2.48 13.85 -8.74
CA LEU A 106 -1.24 14.60 -8.53
C LEU A 106 -1.46 16.06 -8.09
N PRO A 107 -2.31 16.87 -8.74
CA PRO A 107 -2.51 18.27 -8.33
C PRO A 107 -3.07 18.43 -6.91
N LEU A 108 -3.83 17.44 -6.42
CA LEU A 108 -4.33 17.42 -5.06
C LEU A 108 -3.17 17.29 -4.06
N TYR A 109 -2.28 16.34 -4.28
CA TYR A 109 -1.19 16.05 -3.35
C TYR A 109 -0.13 17.15 -3.34
N GLU A 110 0.14 17.78 -4.48
CA GLU A 110 1.04 18.93 -4.58
C GLU A 110 0.57 20.10 -3.71
N GLN A 111 -0.74 20.34 -3.57
CA GLN A 111 -1.30 21.35 -2.67
C GLN A 111 -0.99 21.09 -1.18
N PHE A 112 -0.72 19.85 -0.82
CA PHE A 112 -0.30 19.44 0.53
C PHE A 112 1.21 19.34 0.70
N GLY A 113 2.00 19.78 -0.29
CA GLY A 113 3.45 19.80 -0.22
C GLY A 113 4.14 18.50 -0.66
N PHE A 114 3.39 17.51 -1.14
CA PHE A 114 4.01 16.34 -1.77
C PHE A 114 4.76 16.75 -3.04
N ARG A 115 5.90 16.12 -3.26
CA ARG A 115 6.74 16.37 -4.43
C ARG A 115 7.00 15.07 -5.17
N ARG A 116 6.96 15.12 -6.49
CA ARG A 116 7.33 13.97 -7.32
C ARG A 116 8.80 13.62 -7.09
N SER A 117 9.07 12.38 -6.74
CA SER A 117 10.41 11.86 -6.53
C SER A 117 10.83 10.90 -7.66
N CYS A 118 9.91 10.07 -8.17
CA CYS A 118 10.16 9.13 -9.28
C CYS A 118 8.85 8.79 -10.00
N ASP A 119 8.97 8.05 -11.09
CA ASP A 119 7.83 7.45 -11.78
C ASP A 119 7.74 5.96 -11.46
N TYR A 120 6.53 5.50 -11.22
CA TYR A 120 6.22 4.09 -11.16
C TYR A 120 5.82 3.59 -12.54
N LEU A 121 6.48 2.52 -13.00
CA LEU A 121 6.16 1.86 -14.25
C LEU A 121 5.35 0.59 -13.94
N TYR A 122 4.20 0.47 -14.56
CA TYR A 122 3.39 -0.73 -14.49
C TYR A 122 3.78 -1.68 -15.63
N TYR A 123 4.11 -2.92 -15.27
CA TYR A 123 4.45 -3.97 -16.22
C TYR A 123 3.39 -5.06 -16.18
N GLN A 124 2.84 -5.40 -17.32
CA GLN A 124 1.90 -6.51 -17.47
C GLN A 124 2.45 -7.52 -18.46
N GLN A 125 2.53 -8.78 -18.04
CA GLN A 125 2.89 -9.88 -18.92
C GLN A 125 1.60 -10.50 -19.51
N HIS A 126 1.45 -10.49 -20.83
CA HIS A 126 0.29 -11.02 -21.50
C HIS A 126 0.35 -12.54 -21.79
N ALA A 127 1.54 -13.11 -21.79
CA ALA A 127 1.74 -14.55 -21.94
C ALA A 127 2.94 -15.00 -21.09
N PRO A 128 2.89 -16.19 -20.50
CA PRO A 128 4.07 -16.76 -19.84
C PRO A 128 5.16 -16.96 -20.89
N GLY A 129 6.32 -16.33 -20.67
CA GLY A 129 7.53 -16.61 -21.45
C GLY A 129 8.18 -17.91 -21.01
N GLU A 130 9.01 -18.49 -21.84
CA GLU A 130 9.90 -19.57 -21.39
C GLU A 130 10.88 -19.01 -20.36
N VAL A 131 10.76 -19.48 -19.12
CA VAL A 131 11.66 -19.07 -18.04
C VAL A 131 12.57 -20.24 -17.70
N SER A 132 13.86 -20.08 -17.94
CA SER A 132 14.85 -21.03 -17.44
C SER A 132 15.03 -20.85 -15.94
N PRO A 133 14.88 -21.92 -15.13
CA PRO A 133 15.09 -21.82 -13.69
C PRO A 133 16.50 -21.30 -13.36
N SER A 134 16.59 -20.27 -12.55
CA SER A 134 17.90 -19.79 -12.06
C SER A 134 18.32 -20.59 -10.84
N PRO A 135 19.54 -21.16 -10.80
CA PRO A 135 20.03 -21.89 -9.63
C PRO A 135 20.21 -20.99 -8.38
N ARG A 136 20.08 -19.69 -8.56
CA ARG A 136 20.16 -18.69 -7.50
C ARG A 136 18.78 -18.28 -6.95
N ILE A 137 17.71 -18.81 -7.51
CA ILE A 137 16.35 -18.63 -6.98
C ILE A 137 15.95 -19.92 -6.27
N ARG A 138 15.53 -19.78 -5.01
CA ARG A 138 15.01 -20.90 -4.23
C ARG A 138 13.81 -20.48 -3.37
N PRO A 139 12.99 -21.41 -2.91
CA PRO A 139 11.98 -21.12 -1.90
C PRO A 139 12.63 -20.49 -0.65
N LEU A 140 11.86 -19.62 -0.02
CA LEU A 140 12.24 -18.99 1.23
C LEU A 140 12.21 -20.03 2.35
N ALA A 141 13.26 -20.08 3.15
CA ALA A 141 13.35 -20.92 4.34
C ALA A 141 13.06 -20.12 5.61
N THR A 142 12.64 -20.80 6.67
CA THR A 142 12.31 -20.14 7.95
C THR A 142 13.47 -19.29 8.49
N ASP A 143 14.71 -19.76 8.32
CA ASP A 143 15.91 -19.09 8.79
C ASP A 143 16.27 -17.84 7.96
N ASP A 144 15.63 -17.64 6.82
CA ASP A 144 15.85 -16.47 5.98
C ASP A 144 15.14 -15.22 6.50
N ALA A 145 14.11 -15.34 7.34
CA ALA A 145 13.26 -14.24 7.77
C ALA A 145 14.05 -13.03 8.27
N ARG A 146 15.01 -13.26 9.19
CA ARG A 146 15.87 -12.18 9.72
C ARG A 146 16.72 -11.52 8.62
N ARG A 147 17.27 -12.31 7.69
CA ARG A 147 18.09 -11.80 6.59
C ARG A 147 17.26 -11.00 5.60
N LEU A 148 16.03 -11.48 5.32
CA LEU A 148 15.08 -10.82 4.45
C LEU A 148 14.67 -9.47 5.03
N LEU A 149 14.25 -9.40 6.30
CA LEU A 149 13.90 -8.14 6.95
C LEU A 149 15.07 -7.15 6.96
N GLY A 150 16.30 -7.64 7.20
CA GLY A 150 17.49 -6.81 7.14
C GLY A 150 17.81 -6.32 5.71
N LEU A 151 17.56 -7.13 4.68
CA LEU A 151 17.69 -6.72 3.29
C LEU A 151 16.66 -5.66 2.93
N ASP A 152 15.41 -5.89 3.31
CA ASP A 152 14.29 -4.99 3.07
C ASP A 152 14.52 -3.62 3.70
N HIS A 153 14.85 -3.60 4.98
CA HIS A 153 15.14 -2.36 5.71
C HIS A 153 16.30 -1.56 5.08
N ARG A 154 17.37 -2.23 4.64
CA ARG A 154 18.48 -1.54 3.94
C ARG A 154 18.07 -0.97 2.60
N ALA A 155 17.12 -1.61 1.91
CA ALA A 155 16.68 -1.17 0.59
C ALA A 155 15.66 -0.03 0.67
N THR A 156 14.79 -0.04 1.66
CA THR A 156 13.65 0.88 1.77
C THR A 156 13.84 1.97 2.84
N GLY A 157 14.64 1.70 3.86
CA GLY A 157 14.72 2.54 5.06
C GLY A 157 13.50 2.40 5.99
N GLU A 158 12.57 1.51 5.69
CA GLU A 158 11.30 1.32 6.39
C GLU A 158 11.33 0.11 7.31
N ASP A 159 10.51 0.10 8.36
CA ASP A 159 10.17 -1.11 9.11
C ASP A 159 8.87 -1.70 8.55
N ARG A 160 9.01 -2.63 7.60
CA ARG A 160 7.89 -3.33 6.98
C ARG A 160 7.65 -4.72 7.56
N SER A 161 8.20 -5.01 8.73
CA SER A 161 8.13 -6.34 9.36
C SER A 161 6.69 -6.82 9.56
N ALA A 162 5.78 -5.95 10.01
CA ALA A 162 4.37 -6.29 10.20
C ALA A 162 3.66 -6.68 8.89
N LEU A 163 4.07 -6.09 7.76
CA LEU A 163 3.56 -6.42 6.44
C LEU A 163 4.18 -7.72 5.90
N ILE A 164 5.48 -7.92 6.08
CA ILE A 164 6.26 -9.00 5.46
C ILE A 164 6.05 -10.35 6.18
N LEU A 165 6.10 -10.36 7.52
CA LEU A 165 6.10 -11.61 8.29
C LEU A 165 4.92 -12.55 8.00
N PRO A 166 3.68 -12.09 7.81
CA PRO A 166 2.56 -12.95 7.48
C PRO A 166 2.67 -13.65 6.11
N HIS A 167 3.51 -13.14 5.20
CA HIS A 167 3.62 -13.60 3.81
C HIS A 167 4.85 -14.48 3.53
N LEU A 168 5.61 -14.88 4.54
CA LEU A 168 6.85 -15.65 4.34
C LEU A 168 6.64 -17.06 3.80
N THR A 169 5.49 -17.68 4.00
CA THR A 169 5.24 -19.11 3.75
C THR A 169 5.38 -19.53 2.29
N ASN A 170 5.12 -18.65 1.33
CA ASN A 170 5.16 -18.94 -0.11
C ASN A 170 6.17 -18.08 -0.85
N GLY A 171 7.14 -17.54 -0.14
CA GLY A 171 8.13 -16.64 -0.69
C GLY A 171 9.26 -17.35 -1.45
N TRP A 172 9.95 -16.57 -2.26
CA TRP A 172 11.16 -16.96 -2.99
C TRP A 172 12.26 -15.96 -2.69
N VAL A 173 13.50 -16.44 -2.67
CA VAL A 173 14.68 -15.61 -2.47
C VAL A 173 15.67 -15.76 -3.62
N TYR A 174 16.31 -14.66 -3.96
CA TYR A 174 17.45 -14.63 -4.86
C TYR A 174 18.74 -14.49 -4.04
N VAL A 175 19.66 -15.42 -4.25
CA VAL A 175 20.90 -15.49 -3.47
C VAL A 175 22.13 -15.12 -4.32
N SER A 176 23.21 -14.73 -3.65
CA SER A 176 24.52 -14.51 -4.29
C SER A 176 25.04 -15.79 -4.95
N SER A 177 26.05 -15.67 -5.82
CA SER A 177 26.65 -16.81 -6.53
C SER A 177 27.22 -17.87 -5.59
N ASP A 178 27.77 -17.45 -4.47
CA ASP A 178 28.28 -18.31 -3.38
C ASP A 178 27.18 -18.81 -2.43
N ARG A 179 25.90 -18.39 -2.66
CA ARG A 179 24.73 -18.73 -1.86
C ARG A 179 24.78 -18.29 -0.38
N THR A 180 25.70 -17.41 -0.03
CA THR A 180 25.89 -16.99 1.39
C THR A 180 24.99 -15.82 1.77
N SER A 181 24.57 -14.96 0.82
CA SER A 181 23.78 -13.77 1.12
C SER A 181 22.53 -13.67 0.25
N LEU A 182 21.46 -13.12 0.85
CA LEU A 182 20.24 -12.75 0.12
C LEU A 182 20.49 -11.45 -0.65
N ARG A 183 20.04 -11.42 -1.90
CA ARG A 183 20.14 -10.28 -2.82
C ARG A 183 18.79 -9.75 -3.26
N GLY A 184 17.72 -10.53 -3.04
CA GLY A 184 16.36 -10.15 -3.34
C GLY A 184 15.38 -11.17 -2.80
N TYR A 185 14.12 -10.82 -2.81
CA TYR A 185 13.03 -11.70 -2.44
C TYR A 185 11.76 -11.37 -3.24
N PHE A 186 10.87 -12.32 -3.31
CA PHE A 186 9.52 -12.19 -3.84
C PHE A 186 8.54 -12.85 -2.89
N LEU A 187 7.51 -12.13 -2.47
CA LEU A 187 6.45 -12.60 -1.60
C LEU A 187 5.12 -12.46 -2.36
N PRO A 188 4.49 -13.56 -2.81
CA PRO A 188 3.21 -13.49 -3.48
C PRO A 188 2.12 -13.01 -2.50
N GLY A 189 1.18 -12.20 -2.99
CA GLY A 189 0.10 -11.66 -2.19
C GLY A 189 0.45 -10.42 -1.35
N LEU A 190 1.64 -9.88 -1.52
CA LEU A 190 2.08 -8.57 -1.06
C LEU A 190 1.91 -7.59 -2.23
N GLY A 191 0.69 -7.29 -2.63
CA GLY A 191 0.42 -6.36 -3.71
C GLY A 191 -0.61 -5.35 -3.34
#